data_f492915bfe99649b28cee9984ea4cb85
#
_entry.id   f492915bfe99649b28cee9984ea4cb85
#
_cell.length_a   1.000
_cell.length_b   1.000
_cell.length_c   1.000
_cell.angle_alpha   90.00
_cell.angle_beta   90.00
_cell.angle_gamma   90.00
#
_symmetry.space_group_name_H-M   'P 1'
#
loop_
_entity.id
_entity.type
_entity.pdbx_description
1 polymer ?
#
loop_
_entity_poly.entity_id
_entity_poly.type
_entity_poly.pdbx_seq_one_letter_code
_entity_poly.pdbx_strand_id
1 'polypeptide(L)'
;SCYVFTPESYDTDGEARFPVLYWLHGSGGSSPASASQVVQRYGEAMRSGKTPPMIIVFPNGLPMGMWCDWKDDSVKLETVLIKDLIPHIDRSFRTLPKREGRIIEGFSMGGYGAARLGFKHPHLFAAVSLLGAGPLQPDFNEAPRAGPRGRDQVLSTVYGGDMGYYRAQSPWHLAEQNAEKLRSDLVIRQIIGDRDETLPFNREFTQHL
;
A
#
# COMPACT_ATOMS: atom_id res chain seq x y z
N SER A 1 12.72 7.75 5.72
CA SER A 1 11.95 8.27 6.88
C SER A 1 10.53 7.74 6.87
N CYS A 2 9.93 7.60 8.05
CA CYS A 2 8.51 7.26 8.22
C CYS A 2 7.96 8.03 9.43
N TYR A 3 6.63 8.15 9.48
CA TYR A 3 5.91 8.56 10.69
C TYR A 3 5.26 7.33 11.30
N VAL A 4 5.16 7.29 12.64
CA VAL A 4 4.50 6.21 13.37
C VAL A 4 3.50 6.84 14.32
N PHE A 5 2.28 6.35 14.29
CA PHE A 5 1.22 6.66 15.24
C PHE A 5 0.99 5.43 16.13
N THR A 6 0.88 5.66 17.43
CA THR A 6 0.49 4.65 18.42
C THR A 6 -0.89 4.96 18.98
N PRO A 7 -1.76 3.97 19.25
CA PRO A 7 -3.08 4.21 19.83
C PRO A 7 -2.96 4.66 21.29
N GLU A 8 -3.99 5.31 21.83
CA GLU A 8 -4.01 5.81 23.24
C GLU A 8 -3.72 4.69 24.25
N SER A 9 -4.19 3.46 23.99
CA SER A 9 -3.91 2.31 24.86
C SER A 9 -2.45 1.85 24.81
N TYR A 10 -1.63 2.35 23.90
CA TYR A 10 -0.22 2.00 23.84
C TYR A 10 0.54 2.41 25.10
N ASP A 11 0.25 3.59 25.67
CA ASP A 11 0.94 4.10 26.86
C ASP A 11 0.32 3.61 28.17
N THR A 12 -0.94 3.15 28.14
CA THR A 12 -1.68 2.72 29.34
C THR A 12 -1.60 1.23 29.63
N ASP A 13 -1.28 0.40 28.62
CA ASP A 13 -1.11 -1.05 28.75
C ASP A 13 0.26 -1.46 28.22
N GLY A 14 1.21 -1.61 29.13
CA GLY A 14 2.60 -1.94 28.80
C GLY A 14 2.82 -3.33 28.20
N GLU A 15 1.87 -4.25 28.38
CA GLU A 15 1.96 -5.64 27.89
C GLU A 15 1.22 -5.84 26.57
N ALA A 16 0.27 -4.97 26.23
CA ALA A 16 -0.52 -5.11 25.01
C ALA A 16 0.33 -5.04 23.75
N ARG A 17 0.02 -5.93 22.80
CA ARG A 17 0.60 -5.93 21.45
C ARG A 17 -0.46 -5.58 20.43
N PHE A 18 -0.08 -4.84 19.40
CA PHE A 18 -0.99 -4.19 18.48
C PHE A 18 -0.77 -4.67 17.05
N PRO A 19 -1.84 -4.85 16.26
CA PRO A 19 -1.72 -4.97 14.82
C PRO A 19 -1.11 -3.69 14.23
N VAL A 20 -0.51 -3.81 13.06
CA VAL A 20 0.14 -2.71 12.35
C VAL A 20 -0.54 -2.48 11.01
N LEU A 21 -0.96 -1.26 10.78
CA LEU A 21 -1.41 -0.76 9.47
C LEU A 21 -0.24 -0.02 8.81
N TYR A 22 0.26 -0.54 7.69
CA TYR A 22 1.18 0.17 6.81
C TYR A 22 0.36 0.97 5.79
N TRP A 23 0.34 2.30 5.97
CA TRP A 23 -0.46 3.19 5.13
C TRP A 23 0.39 3.88 4.07
N LEU A 24 0.12 3.59 2.80
CA LEU A 24 0.89 4.04 1.64
C LEU A 24 0.26 5.29 1.02
N HIS A 25 1.03 6.37 0.90
CA HIS A 25 0.58 7.63 0.30
C HIS A 25 0.45 7.55 -1.22
N GLY A 26 -0.35 8.45 -1.80
CA GLY A 26 -0.48 8.66 -3.25
C GLY A 26 0.70 9.44 -3.84
N SER A 27 0.56 9.86 -5.13
CA SER A 27 1.57 10.59 -5.92
C SER A 27 1.83 11.91 -5.29
N GLY A 28 2.04 12.43 -4.41
CA GLY A 28 2.35 13.70 -3.76
C GLY A 28 3.37 13.54 -2.64
N GLY A 29 3.66 12.29 -2.30
CA GLY A 29 4.55 11.97 -1.20
C GLY A 29 3.83 11.95 0.16
N SER A 30 4.59 11.66 1.20
CA SER A 30 4.14 11.68 2.60
C SER A 30 4.43 13.03 3.24
N SER A 31 3.48 13.53 4.01
CA SER A 31 3.65 14.74 4.82
C SER A 31 3.01 14.56 6.21
N PRO A 32 3.44 15.33 7.23
CA PRO A 32 2.78 15.30 8.53
C PRO A 32 1.28 15.62 8.45
N ALA A 33 0.88 16.54 7.56
CA ALA A 33 -0.51 16.93 7.39
C ALA A 33 -1.37 15.80 6.82
N SER A 34 -0.88 15.10 5.78
CA SER A 34 -1.60 13.95 5.22
C SER A 34 -1.68 12.79 6.19
N ALA A 35 -0.62 12.49 6.92
CA ALA A 35 -0.64 11.48 7.97
C ALA A 35 -1.65 11.83 9.08
N SER A 36 -1.68 13.09 9.54
CA SER A 36 -2.61 13.55 10.58
C SER A 36 -4.08 13.37 10.21
N GLN A 37 -4.46 13.58 8.94
CA GLN A 37 -5.84 13.33 8.49
C GLN A 37 -6.24 11.85 8.59
N VAL A 38 -5.33 10.95 8.26
CA VAL A 38 -5.55 9.50 8.39
C VAL A 38 -5.63 9.11 9.86
N VAL A 39 -4.69 9.60 10.68
CA VAL A 39 -4.65 9.38 12.13
C VAL A 39 -5.95 9.83 12.79
N GLN A 40 -6.48 11.00 12.45
CA GLN A 40 -7.74 11.48 12.99
C GLN A 40 -8.88 10.49 12.74
N ARG A 41 -9.05 10.04 11.50
CA ARG A 41 -10.13 9.11 11.12
C ARG A 41 -10.00 7.75 11.81
N TYR A 42 -8.80 7.19 11.83
CA TYR A 42 -8.55 5.91 12.50
C TYR A 42 -8.64 6.05 14.03
N GLY A 43 -8.14 7.15 14.60
CA GLY A 43 -8.25 7.44 16.02
C GLY A 43 -9.70 7.54 16.49
N GLU A 44 -10.58 8.20 15.71
CA GLU A 44 -12.03 8.22 15.96
C GLU A 44 -12.65 6.82 15.89
N ALA A 45 -12.25 6.02 14.90
CA ALA A 45 -12.75 4.65 14.75
C ALA A 45 -12.30 3.75 15.91
N MET A 46 -11.06 3.88 16.39
CA MET A 46 -10.53 3.15 17.55
C MET A 46 -11.25 3.57 18.83
N ARG A 47 -11.41 4.89 19.09
CA ARG A 47 -12.12 5.40 20.28
C ARG A 47 -13.59 4.99 20.32
N SER A 48 -14.23 4.89 19.16
CA SER A 48 -15.64 4.46 19.05
C SER A 48 -15.80 2.93 19.02
N GLY A 49 -14.74 2.15 19.13
CA GLY A 49 -14.77 0.69 19.07
C GLY A 49 -15.09 0.10 17.69
N LYS A 50 -15.08 0.91 16.61
CA LYS A 50 -15.30 0.44 15.24
C LYS A 50 -14.13 -0.33 14.67
N THR A 51 -12.92 -0.07 15.18
CA THR A 51 -11.72 -0.82 14.86
C THR A 51 -10.94 -1.10 16.14
N PRO A 52 -10.19 -2.21 16.21
CA PRO A 52 -9.29 -2.43 17.33
C PRO A 52 -8.19 -1.37 17.36
N PRO A 53 -7.58 -1.11 18.53
CA PRO A 53 -6.39 -0.31 18.62
C PRO A 53 -5.28 -0.87 17.75
N MET A 54 -4.60 -0.02 16.95
CA MET A 54 -3.53 -0.43 16.05
C MET A 54 -2.45 0.64 15.94
N ILE A 55 -1.24 0.21 15.64
CA ILE A 55 -0.14 1.08 15.23
C ILE A 55 -0.32 1.41 13.76
N ILE A 56 -0.11 2.67 13.36
CA ILE A 56 -0.15 3.07 11.96
C ILE A 56 1.21 3.58 11.54
N VAL A 57 1.79 2.99 10.52
CA VAL A 57 3.09 3.36 9.96
C VAL A 57 2.88 4.02 8.60
N PHE A 58 3.48 5.20 8.41
CA PHE A 58 3.42 5.99 7.18
C PHE A 58 4.81 6.04 6.55
N PRO A 59 5.18 5.06 5.72
CA PRO A 59 6.46 5.09 5.02
C PRO A 59 6.47 6.18 3.95
N ASN A 60 7.65 6.65 3.57
CA ASN A 60 7.84 7.57 2.45
C ASN A 60 8.24 6.77 1.21
N GLY A 61 7.36 6.73 0.21
CA GLY A 61 7.52 6.02 -1.05
C GLY A 61 7.93 6.89 -2.23
N LEU A 62 8.40 8.12 -1.98
CA LEU A 62 8.68 9.16 -2.97
C LEU A 62 7.41 9.60 -3.76
N PRO A 63 7.36 10.81 -4.32
CA PRO A 63 6.16 11.30 -5.01
C PRO A 63 5.69 10.46 -6.20
N MET A 64 6.63 9.78 -6.88
CA MET A 64 6.35 8.97 -8.08
C MET A 64 7.00 7.59 -8.01
N GLY A 65 7.25 7.07 -6.80
CA GLY A 65 8.07 5.87 -6.59
C GLY A 65 7.39 4.54 -6.90
N MET A 66 6.08 4.54 -7.16
CA MET A 66 5.25 3.37 -7.52
C MET A 66 5.36 2.19 -6.54
N TRP A 67 5.92 2.44 -5.36
CA TRP A 67 6.11 1.44 -4.29
C TRP A 67 6.85 0.18 -4.73
N CYS A 68 7.73 0.29 -5.73
CA CYS A 68 8.57 -0.80 -6.23
C CYS A 68 10.05 -0.41 -6.21
N ASP A 69 10.92 -1.39 -6.29
CA ASP A 69 12.31 -1.13 -6.60
C ASP A 69 12.40 -0.65 -8.05
N TRP A 70 13.25 0.35 -8.31
CA TRP A 70 13.43 0.84 -9.67
C TRP A 70 14.28 -0.13 -10.46
N LYS A 71 14.04 -0.21 -11.76
CA LYS A 71 14.70 -1.19 -12.61
C LYS A 71 16.23 -1.06 -12.63
N ASP A 72 16.74 0.16 -12.47
CA ASP A 72 18.18 0.45 -12.44
C ASP A 72 18.82 0.26 -11.06
N ASP A 73 18.06 -0.24 -10.08
CA ASP A 73 18.48 -0.44 -8.69
C ASP A 73 18.85 0.83 -7.90
N SER A 74 18.68 2.02 -8.46
CA SER A 74 19.01 3.29 -7.80
C SER A 74 18.09 3.60 -6.62
N VAL A 75 16.86 3.09 -6.64
CA VAL A 75 15.85 3.26 -5.58
C VAL A 75 15.22 1.92 -5.24
N LYS A 76 15.21 1.55 -3.96
CA LYS A 76 14.75 0.23 -3.47
C LYS A 76 13.61 0.35 -2.48
N LEU A 77 12.46 0.88 -2.92
CA LEU A 77 11.31 1.16 -2.03
C LEU A 77 10.67 -0.12 -1.48
N GLU A 78 10.46 -1.13 -2.31
CA GLU A 78 9.95 -2.42 -1.87
C GLU A 78 10.91 -3.10 -0.92
N THR A 79 12.19 -3.20 -1.30
CA THR A 79 13.23 -3.82 -0.48
C THR A 79 13.32 -3.15 0.89
N VAL A 80 13.35 -1.82 0.93
CA VAL A 80 13.39 -1.06 2.20
C VAL A 80 12.14 -1.30 3.05
N LEU A 81 10.95 -1.31 2.43
CA LEU A 81 9.72 -1.55 3.18
C LEU A 81 9.68 -2.96 3.78
N ILE A 82 9.97 -3.96 2.96
CA ILE A 82 9.82 -5.36 3.34
C ILE A 82 10.96 -5.85 4.23
N LYS A 83 12.21 -5.51 3.88
CA LYS A 83 13.40 -6.08 4.56
C LYS A 83 13.93 -5.22 5.69
N ASP A 84 13.69 -3.90 5.67
CA ASP A 84 14.23 -3.01 6.68
C ASP A 84 13.14 -2.43 7.60
N LEU A 85 12.08 -1.83 7.03
CA LEU A 85 11.09 -1.11 7.81
C LEU A 85 10.20 -2.05 8.63
N ILE A 86 9.61 -3.08 8.04
CA ILE A 86 8.75 -4.03 8.78
C ILE A 86 9.51 -4.65 9.96
N PRO A 87 10.72 -5.22 9.78
CA PRO A 87 11.48 -5.75 10.91
C PRO A 87 11.91 -4.68 11.93
N HIS A 88 12.18 -3.45 11.49
CA HIS A 88 12.49 -2.35 12.39
C HIS A 88 11.29 -2.00 13.28
N ILE A 89 10.10 -1.87 12.72
CA ILE A 89 8.86 -1.59 13.46
C ILE A 89 8.58 -2.70 14.47
N ASP A 90 8.72 -3.96 14.07
CA ASP A 90 8.49 -5.09 14.97
C ASP A 90 9.47 -5.14 16.15
N ARG A 91 10.72 -4.68 15.96
CA ARG A 91 11.71 -4.60 17.07
C ARG A 91 11.53 -3.37 17.95
N SER A 92 11.00 -2.27 17.40
CA SER A 92 10.96 -0.97 18.09
C SER A 92 9.64 -0.70 18.77
N PHE A 93 8.58 -1.40 18.41
CA PHE A 93 7.23 -1.20 18.94
C PHE A 93 6.59 -2.53 19.37
N ARG A 94 5.61 -2.46 20.25
CA ARG A 94 4.83 -3.63 20.71
C ARG A 94 3.82 -4.06 19.64
N THR A 95 4.32 -4.65 18.56
CA THR A 95 3.52 -5.16 17.47
C THR A 95 3.08 -6.60 17.70
N LEU A 96 2.10 -7.07 16.90
CA LEU A 96 1.85 -8.47 16.62
C LEU A 96 2.70 -8.86 15.41
N PRO A 97 3.95 -9.42 15.60
CA PRO A 97 4.93 -9.58 14.53
C PRO A 97 4.67 -10.82 13.68
N LYS A 98 3.44 -11.00 13.25
CA LYS A 98 2.98 -12.11 12.41
C LYS A 98 2.02 -11.60 11.34
N ARG A 99 1.77 -12.42 10.33
CA ARG A 99 0.91 -12.08 9.18
C ARG A 99 -0.44 -11.52 9.61
N GLU A 100 -1.11 -12.17 10.56
CA GLU A 100 -2.44 -11.80 11.06
C GLU A 100 -2.46 -10.43 11.75
N GLY A 101 -1.30 -9.95 12.18
CA GLY A 101 -1.11 -8.62 12.79
C GLY A 101 -0.76 -7.54 11.78
N ARG A 102 -0.68 -7.81 10.46
CA ARG A 102 -0.25 -6.79 9.48
C ARG A 102 -1.30 -6.55 8.41
N ILE A 103 -1.59 -5.28 8.20
CA ILE A 103 -2.49 -4.77 7.16
C ILE A 103 -1.69 -3.80 6.30
N ILE A 104 -1.88 -3.85 4.99
CA ILE A 104 -1.34 -2.85 4.07
C ILE A 104 -2.50 -2.13 3.38
N GLU A 105 -2.49 -0.80 3.44
CA GLU A 105 -3.51 0.05 2.85
C GLU A 105 -2.86 1.23 2.14
N GLY A 106 -3.51 1.76 1.13
CA GLY A 106 -3.01 2.97 0.50
C GLY A 106 -4.03 3.65 -0.39
N PHE A 107 -3.75 4.92 -0.68
CA PHE A 107 -4.58 5.77 -1.52
C PHE A 107 -3.90 6.06 -2.86
N SER A 108 -4.67 6.02 -3.98
CA SER A 108 -4.18 6.33 -5.33
C SER A 108 -2.96 5.46 -5.70
N MET A 109 -1.78 6.05 -5.97
CA MET A 109 -0.52 5.32 -6.15
C MET A 109 -0.21 4.39 -4.94
N GLY A 110 -0.60 4.78 -3.73
CA GLY A 110 -0.48 3.92 -2.55
C GLY A 110 -1.43 2.73 -2.58
N GLY A 111 -2.63 2.87 -3.14
CA GLY A 111 -3.55 1.75 -3.37
C GLY A 111 -2.99 0.75 -4.38
N TYR A 112 -2.39 1.23 -5.47
CA TYR A 112 -1.60 0.41 -6.39
C TYR A 112 -0.47 -0.31 -5.65
N GLY A 113 0.29 0.42 -4.83
CA GLY A 113 1.38 -0.14 -4.03
C GLY A 113 0.92 -1.18 -3.02
N ALA A 114 -0.21 -0.95 -2.36
CA ALA A 114 -0.79 -1.90 -1.41
C ALA A 114 -1.20 -3.22 -2.09
N ALA A 115 -1.87 -3.14 -3.24
CA ALA A 115 -2.19 -4.32 -4.04
C ALA A 115 -0.92 -5.05 -4.48
N ARG A 116 0.01 -4.32 -5.08
CA ARG A 116 1.27 -4.87 -5.58
C ARG A 116 2.06 -5.59 -4.48
N LEU A 117 2.30 -4.91 -3.36
CA LEU A 117 3.10 -5.46 -2.25
C LEU A 117 2.37 -6.60 -1.52
N GLY A 118 1.08 -6.44 -1.28
CA GLY A 118 0.28 -7.47 -0.62
C GLY A 118 0.16 -8.75 -1.45
N PHE A 119 0.03 -8.62 -2.77
CA PHE A 119 -0.06 -9.77 -3.68
C PHE A 119 1.29 -10.45 -3.92
N LYS A 120 2.37 -9.67 -3.94
CA LYS A 120 3.74 -10.21 -4.07
C LYS A 120 4.21 -10.89 -2.77
N HIS A 121 3.77 -10.38 -1.62
CA HIS A 121 4.18 -10.87 -0.30
C HIS A 121 2.97 -11.32 0.56
N PRO A 122 2.11 -12.23 0.09
CA PRO A 122 0.88 -12.64 0.79
C PRO A 122 1.16 -13.31 2.16
N HIS A 123 2.38 -13.77 2.37
CA HIS A 123 2.83 -14.32 3.65
C HIS A 123 3.10 -13.24 4.73
N LEU A 124 3.15 -11.96 4.37
CA LEU A 124 3.42 -10.86 5.31
C LEU A 124 2.16 -10.15 5.79
N PHE A 125 1.10 -10.14 5.00
CA PHE A 125 -0.11 -9.35 5.27
C PHE A 125 -1.36 -10.23 5.30
N ALA A 126 -2.23 -10.00 6.28
CA ALA A 126 -3.54 -10.64 6.36
C ALA A 126 -4.60 -9.91 5.53
N ALA A 127 -4.43 -8.61 5.35
CA ALA A 127 -5.38 -7.80 4.59
C ALA A 127 -4.68 -6.73 3.73
N VAL A 128 -5.29 -6.48 2.58
CA VAL A 128 -4.91 -5.45 1.62
C VAL A 128 -6.11 -4.55 1.36
N SER A 129 -5.91 -3.24 1.46
CA SER A 129 -6.98 -2.27 1.24
C SER A 129 -6.56 -1.22 0.20
N LEU A 130 -7.32 -1.14 -0.87
CA LEU A 130 -7.12 -0.25 -2.00
C LEU A 130 -8.11 0.91 -1.93
N LEU A 131 -7.62 2.13 -1.77
CA LEU A 131 -8.46 3.33 -1.72
C LEU A 131 -8.20 4.17 -2.98
N GLY A 132 -9.19 4.27 -3.87
CA GLY A 132 -9.05 5.00 -5.13
C GLY A 132 -7.80 4.62 -5.91
N ALA A 133 -7.48 3.33 -5.96
CA ALA A 133 -6.20 2.84 -6.44
C ALA A 133 -5.97 3.15 -7.92
N GLY A 134 -4.72 3.47 -8.25
CA GLY A 134 -4.28 3.69 -9.62
C GLY A 134 -2.78 3.93 -9.75
N PRO A 135 -2.21 3.58 -10.92
CA PRO A 135 -2.89 3.04 -12.11
C PRO A 135 -3.24 1.55 -11.95
N LEU A 136 -4.48 1.17 -12.25
CA LEU A 136 -4.93 -0.23 -12.28
C LEU A 136 -5.31 -0.68 -13.71
N GLN A 137 -4.75 -0.04 -14.72
CA GLN A 137 -4.90 -0.47 -16.10
C GLN A 137 -3.92 -1.60 -16.40
N PRO A 138 -4.32 -2.60 -17.21
CA PRO A 138 -3.40 -3.62 -17.69
C PRO A 138 -2.23 -3.02 -18.49
N ASP A 139 -2.51 -1.99 -19.28
CA ASP A 139 -1.50 -1.22 -20.01
C ASP A 139 -1.30 0.17 -19.40
N PHE A 140 -0.05 0.50 -19.09
CA PHE A 140 0.32 1.78 -18.48
C PHE A 140 -0.01 3.00 -19.35
N ASN A 141 -0.07 2.83 -20.66
CA ASN A 141 -0.39 3.90 -21.59
C ASN A 141 -1.83 4.44 -21.45
N GLU A 142 -2.72 3.71 -20.81
CA GLU A 142 -4.11 4.09 -20.60
C GLU A 142 -4.36 4.80 -19.27
N ALA A 143 -3.33 5.07 -18.45
CA ALA A 143 -3.50 5.69 -17.14
C ALA A 143 -4.03 7.14 -17.24
N PRO A 144 -5.28 7.42 -16.81
CA PRO A 144 -5.92 8.72 -17.11
C PRO A 144 -5.34 9.88 -16.32
N ARG A 145 -5.00 9.67 -15.04
CA ARG A 145 -4.60 10.77 -14.13
C ARG A 145 -3.22 11.34 -14.37
N ALA A 146 -2.28 10.54 -14.84
CA ALA A 146 -0.89 10.99 -14.98
C ALA A 146 -0.67 11.93 -16.16
N GLY A 147 -1.57 11.90 -17.16
CA GLY A 147 -1.34 12.52 -18.47
C GLY A 147 -0.16 11.90 -19.22
N PRO A 148 0.03 12.18 -20.51
CA PRO A 148 1.10 11.55 -21.30
C PRO A 148 2.50 11.78 -20.72
N ARG A 149 2.84 13.01 -20.38
CA ARG A 149 4.17 13.36 -19.84
C ARG A 149 4.47 12.67 -18.51
N GLY A 150 3.49 12.61 -17.61
CA GLY A 150 3.66 11.94 -16.33
C GLY A 150 3.83 10.44 -16.47
N ARG A 151 3.12 9.81 -17.41
CA ARG A 151 3.28 8.38 -17.73
C ARG A 151 4.67 8.08 -18.27
N ASP A 152 5.11 8.85 -19.26
CA ASP A 152 6.44 8.67 -19.87
C ASP A 152 7.55 8.85 -18.84
N GLN A 153 7.41 9.83 -17.96
CA GLN A 153 8.37 10.05 -16.88
C GLN A 153 8.41 8.88 -15.90
N VAL A 154 7.26 8.36 -15.46
CA VAL A 154 7.22 7.21 -14.56
C VAL A 154 7.74 5.96 -15.25
N LEU A 155 7.34 5.72 -16.50
CA LEU A 155 7.81 4.57 -17.26
C LEU A 155 9.32 4.60 -17.44
N SER A 156 9.90 5.74 -17.80
CA SER A 156 11.36 5.88 -17.98
C SER A 156 12.12 5.79 -16.66
N THR A 157 11.65 6.49 -15.62
CA THR A 157 12.40 6.63 -14.36
C THR A 157 12.26 5.37 -13.49
N VAL A 158 11.05 4.87 -13.29
CA VAL A 158 10.81 3.74 -12.39
C VAL A 158 11.07 2.41 -13.08
N TYR A 159 10.56 2.27 -14.30
CA TYR A 159 10.56 1.01 -15.03
C TYR A 159 11.64 0.94 -16.13
N GLY A 160 12.51 1.96 -16.26
CA GLY A 160 13.60 1.99 -17.25
C GLY A 160 13.12 1.95 -18.70
N GLY A 161 11.92 2.44 -18.99
CA GLY A 161 11.28 2.35 -20.31
C GLY A 161 10.80 0.94 -20.68
N ASP A 162 10.86 -0.01 -19.77
CA ASP A 162 10.56 -1.43 -20.03
C ASP A 162 9.14 -1.81 -19.59
N MET A 163 8.27 -2.00 -20.57
CA MET A 163 6.89 -2.45 -20.35
C MET A 163 6.83 -3.89 -19.81
N GLY A 164 7.81 -4.73 -20.08
CA GLY A 164 7.91 -6.07 -19.49
C GLY A 164 8.13 -6.00 -18.00
N TYR A 165 9.06 -5.13 -17.57
CA TYR A 165 9.30 -4.88 -16.15
C TYR A 165 8.07 -4.27 -15.47
N TYR A 166 7.41 -3.28 -16.09
CA TYR A 166 6.15 -2.73 -15.58
C TYR A 166 5.10 -3.82 -15.35
N ARG A 167 4.84 -4.65 -16.37
CA ARG A 167 3.85 -5.75 -16.28
C ARG A 167 4.19 -6.73 -15.17
N ALA A 168 5.47 -7.11 -15.03
CA ALA A 168 5.93 -7.99 -13.96
C ALA A 168 5.74 -7.40 -12.54
N GLN A 169 5.70 -6.07 -12.42
CA GLN A 169 5.42 -5.37 -11.17
C GLN A 169 3.92 -5.03 -10.99
N SER A 170 3.09 -5.26 -11.99
CA SER A 170 1.67 -4.91 -11.95
C SER A 170 0.89 -5.79 -10.98
N PRO A 171 -0.07 -5.22 -10.21
CA PRO A 171 -1.00 -6.00 -9.39
C PRO A 171 -1.76 -7.08 -10.14
N TRP A 172 -2.07 -6.87 -11.44
CA TRP A 172 -2.72 -7.85 -12.30
C TRP A 172 -1.90 -9.13 -12.39
N HIS A 173 -0.66 -9.01 -12.85
CA HIS A 173 0.24 -10.13 -13.00
C HIS A 173 0.55 -10.83 -11.66
N LEU A 174 0.74 -10.05 -10.60
CA LEU A 174 1.00 -10.58 -9.27
C LEU A 174 -0.22 -11.32 -8.68
N ALA A 175 -1.44 -10.88 -9.02
CA ALA A 175 -2.65 -11.61 -8.66
C ALA A 175 -2.73 -12.98 -9.34
N GLU A 176 -2.42 -13.04 -10.62
CA GLU A 176 -2.36 -14.30 -11.38
C GLU A 176 -1.30 -15.26 -10.81
N GLN A 177 -0.07 -14.75 -10.61
CA GLN A 177 1.04 -15.57 -10.10
C GLN A 177 0.79 -16.15 -8.71
N ASN A 178 0.04 -15.46 -7.86
CA ASN A 178 -0.20 -15.85 -6.47
C ASN A 178 -1.66 -16.22 -6.18
N ALA A 179 -2.47 -16.48 -7.20
CA ALA A 179 -3.92 -16.66 -7.10
C ALA A 179 -4.36 -17.63 -6.00
N GLU A 180 -3.71 -18.80 -5.88
CA GLU A 180 -4.03 -19.77 -4.84
C GLU A 180 -3.85 -19.21 -3.42
N LYS A 181 -2.72 -18.53 -3.18
CA LYS A 181 -2.42 -17.91 -1.87
C LYS A 181 -3.33 -16.73 -1.55
N LEU A 182 -3.73 -15.96 -2.57
CA LEU A 182 -4.62 -14.82 -2.40
C LEU A 182 -6.04 -15.30 -2.06
N ARG A 183 -6.53 -16.35 -2.70
CA ARG A 183 -7.88 -16.90 -2.47
C ARG A 183 -8.04 -17.59 -1.12
N SER A 184 -6.98 -18.22 -0.62
CA SER A 184 -7.07 -19.01 0.62
C SER A 184 -7.15 -18.13 1.87
N ASP A 185 -6.39 -17.03 1.92
CA ASP A 185 -6.12 -16.38 3.20
C ASP A 185 -6.11 -14.85 3.18
N LEU A 186 -6.03 -14.19 2.03
CA LEU A 186 -5.91 -12.74 1.96
C LEU A 186 -7.27 -12.04 1.90
N VAL A 187 -7.53 -11.15 2.86
CA VAL A 187 -8.68 -10.26 2.78
C VAL A 187 -8.33 -9.08 1.87
N ILE A 188 -9.09 -8.91 0.79
CA ILE A 188 -8.93 -7.80 -0.14
C ILE A 188 -10.14 -6.88 -0.03
N ARG A 189 -9.88 -5.59 0.23
CA ARG A 189 -10.87 -4.53 0.22
C ARG A 189 -10.54 -3.51 -0.85
N GLN A 190 -11.49 -3.17 -1.69
CA GLN A 190 -11.35 -2.12 -2.70
C GLN A 190 -12.46 -1.08 -2.51
N ILE A 191 -12.07 0.19 -2.45
CA ILE A 191 -12.97 1.34 -2.33
C ILE A 191 -12.63 2.34 -3.41
N ILE A 192 -13.64 2.76 -4.17
CA ILE A 192 -13.53 3.78 -5.22
C ILE A 192 -14.78 4.65 -5.21
N GLY A 193 -14.62 5.94 -5.48
CA GLY A 193 -15.75 6.86 -5.62
C GLY A 193 -16.53 6.58 -6.90
N ASP A 194 -17.86 6.78 -6.86
CA ASP A 194 -18.76 6.56 -8.01
C ASP A 194 -18.52 7.55 -9.17
N ARG A 195 -17.88 8.68 -8.88
CA ARG A 195 -17.50 9.72 -9.86
C ARG A 195 -16.00 9.75 -10.17
N ASP A 196 -15.26 8.74 -9.71
CA ASP A 196 -13.82 8.65 -9.97
C ASP A 196 -13.57 8.22 -11.42
N GLU A 197 -12.74 8.95 -12.15
CA GLU A 197 -12.39 8.64 -13.54
C GLU A 197 -11.71 7.27 -13.71
N THR A 198 -11.13 6.72 -12.64
CA THR A 198 -10.50 5.40 -12.64
C THR A 198 -11.47 4.28 -12.25
N LEU A 199 -12.75 4.58 -11.99
CA LEU A 199 -13.75 3.60 -11.59
C LEU A 199 -13.87 2.42 -12.58
N PRO A 200 -13.88 2.60 -13.92
CA PRO A 200 -13.96 1.49 -14.85
C PRO A 200 -12.82 0.48 -14.64
N PHE A 201 -11.60 0.95 -14.54
CA PHE A 201 -10.41 0.10 -14.35
C PHE A 201 -10.40 -0.60 -12.97
N ASN A 202 -10.89 0.10 -11.94
CA ASN A 202 -11.03 -0.50 -10.62
C ASN A 202 -12.08 -1.63 -10.61
N ARG A 203 -13.19 -1.46 -11.36
CA ARG A 203 -14.21 -2.51 -11.53
C ARG A 203 -13.68 -3.71 -12.31
N GLU A 204 -12.98 -3.46 -13.39
CA GLU A 204 -12.34 -4.50 -14.19
C GLU A 204 -11.34 -5.29 -13.36
N PHE A 205 -10.51 -4.60 -12.57
CA PHE A 205 -9.57 -5.26 -11.65
C PHE A 205 -10.28 -6.10 -10.59
N THR A 206 -11.42 -5.62 -10.04
CA THR A 206 -12.24 -6.41 -9.10
C THR A 206 -12.77 -7.69 -9.73
N GLN A 207 -13.13 -7.65 -11.02
CA GLN A 207 -13.61 -8.84 -11.74
C GLN A 207 -12.49 -9.85 -12.03
N HIS A 208 -11.26 -9.35 -12.15
CA HIS A 208 -10.07 -10.18 -12.34
C HIS A 208 -9.65 -10.94 -11.08
N LEU A 209 -9.88 -10.37 -9.89
CA LEU A 209 -9.56 -10.98 -8.59
C LEU A 209 -10.52 -12.11 -8.21
#